data_231beebeed99c7efccf9bdc73ef0ef49
#
_entry.id   231beebeed99c7efccf9bdc73ef0ef49
#
_cell.length_a   1.000
_cell.length_b   1.000
_cell.length_c   1.000
_cell.angle_alpha   90.00
_cell.angle_beta   90.00
_cell.angle_gamma   90.00
#
_symmetry.space_group_name_H-M   'P 1'
#
loop_
_entity.id
_entity.type
_entity.pdbx_description
1 polymer ?
#
loop_
_entity_poly.entity_id
_entity_poly.type
_entity_poly.pdbx_seq_one_letter_code
_entity_poly.pdbx_strand_id
1 'polypeptide(L)'
;MSVLVIGQNGRALMPTTTRKARILLKENKASVVCRHPFTIHLRYKTGCATQEGSIGIDTGSQHIGIGVTCGNKVILKDEHELRSSMEKRSLMETRATMRRGRRYRKVRYRKPKWRHHTKRMYFEKANRKGQHWRKVKTTTQSPRPESWLPPSLQSKCDHHFRIIDRYLKCLPDSITKNLVIEVGRFDMARMNDPTIHGEMYQRGPMYDTDNLRAYIFARDGYKCACCKAKAGSIRKKDGTSVKLIAHHIQFRSRGATDNPKYMISVCDHCHTTKAHQPGGILYSWMENNKKVTRGLRDATFMNILRRRLFDRYPQAAFTYGNITAVDRKRLLLPKSHANDAVAISLFGKDVSDINATCQTLRYKQVRKSKRSLHEATPRKGRKEPNVRAIRNKKNTTHVNGFKLWDSVLANGQKLFICGFTGSSAYLVDQDGHYVSPPGKTYKQWTLSNLSRLHPNGNWLMV
;
A
#
# COMPACT_ATOMS: atom_id res chain seq x y z
N MET A 1 7.66 -12.09 24.87
CA MET A 1 7.86 -10.74 24.28
C MET A 1 9.25 -10.27 24.62
N SER A 2 10.04 -9.90 23.64
CA SER A 2 11.39 -9.37 23.82
C SER A 2 11.43 -7.85 23.70
N VAL A 3 12.28 -7.21 24.48
CA VAL A 3 12.49 -5.75 24.48
C VAL A 3 13.89 -5.50 23.96
N LEU A 4 14.01 -4.68 22.92
CA LEU A 4 15.31 -4.29 22.36
C LEU A 4 16.04 -3.32 23.29
N VAL A 5 17.35 -3.44 23.34
CA VAL A 5 18.18 -2.73 24.30
C VAL A 5 19.31 -2.00 23.57
N ILE A 6 19.49 -0.73 23.90
CA ILE A 6 20.63 0.08 23.46
C ILE A 6 21.45 0.39 24.72
N GLY A 7 22.74 0.13 24.67
CA GLY A 7 23.65 0.45 25.74
C GLY A 7 23.93 1.96 25.90
N GLN A 8 24.52 2.39 27.00
CA GLN A 8 24.85 3.80 27.26
C GLN A 8 25.70 4.42 26.13
N ASN A 9 26.56 3.60 25.52
CA ASN A 9 27.43 4.00 24.40
C ASN A 9 26.73 4.09 23.05
N GLY A 10 25.38 3.89 23.00
CA GLY A 10 24.59 3.88 21.77
C GLY A 10 24.64 2.58 20.95
N ARG A 11 25.41 1.58 21.35
CA ARG A 11 25.46 0.27 20.68
C ARG A 11 24.24 -0.57 21.05
N ALA A 12 23.71 -1.29 20.08
CA ALA A 12 22.64 -2.23 20.32
C ALA A 12 23.18 -3.48 21.06
N LEU A 13 22.43 -3.95 22.03
CA LEU A 13 22.72 -5.11 22.86
C LEU A 13 21.69 -6.22 22.62
N MET A 14 21.92 -7.41 23.19
CA MET A 14 20.96 -8.49 23.11
C MET A 14 19.60 -8.07 23.70
N PRO A 15 18.50 -8.48 23.09
CA PRO A 15 17.15 -8.23 23.60
C PRO A 15 16.95 -8.80 25.00
N THR A 16 16.17 -8.12 25.82
CA THR A 16 15.86 -8.54 27.20
C THR A 16 14.38 -8.89 27.36
N THR A 17 14.05 -9.49 28.49
CA THR A 17 12.66 -9.82 28.84
C THR A 17 11.86 -8.57 29.24
N THR A 18 10.56 -8.61 29.07
CA THR A 18 9.66 -7.52 29.51
C THR A 18 9.73 -7.27 31.02
N ARG A 19 9.93 -8.32 31.82
CA ARG A 19 10.09 -8.22 33.28
C ARG A 19 11.32 -7.38 33.62
N LYS A 20 12.48 -7.74 33.08
CA LYS A 20 13.74 -7.03 33.32
C LYS A 20 13.66 -5.58 32.83
N ALA A 21 13.06 -5.35 31.65
CA ALA A 21 12.86 -3.99 31.14
C ALA A 21 11.98 -3.13 32.06
N ARG A 22 10.90 -3.67 32.65
CA ARG A 22 10.06 -2.95 33.63
C ARG A 22 10.84 -2.55 34.87
N ILE A 23 11.67 -3.46 35.41
CA ILE A 23 12.51 -3.20 36.59
C ILE A 23 13.47 -2.04 36.27
N LEU A 24 14.21 -2.14 35.15
CA LEU A 24 15.16 -1.10 34.73
C LEU A 24 14.50 0.29 34.52
N LEU A 25 13.30 0.31 33.99
CA LEU A 25 12.54 1.56 33.81
C LEU A 25 12.04 2.10 35.16
N LYS A 26 11.57 1.25 36.06
CA LYS A 26 11.12 1.64 37.41
C LYS A 26 12.27 2.21 38.26
N GLU A 27 13.42 1.58 38.16
CA GLU A 27 14.65 2.01 38.87
C GLU A 27 15.34 3.19 38.18
N ASN A 28 14.76 3.78 37.14
CA ASN A 28 15.36 4.87 36.38
C ASN A 28 16.73 4.54 35.75
N LYS A 29 17.08 3.25 35.64
CA LYS A 29 18.32 2.74 35.02
C LYS A 29 18.21 2.67 33.49
N ALA A 30 17.00 2.85 32.94
CA ALA A 30 16.77 2.89 31.50
C ALA A 30 15.72 3.95 31.13
N SER A 31 15.69 4.34 29.85
CA SER A 31 14.68 5.23 29.27
C SER A 31 14.13 4.63 27.96
N VAL A 32 12.86 4.92 27.63
CA VAL A 32 12.26 4.45 26.38
C VAL A 32 12.71 5.31 25.21
N VAL A 33 13.34 4.70 24.21
CA VAL A 33 13.79 5.36 22.98
C VAL A 33 12.84 5.16 21.82
N CYS A 34 12.38 3.93 21.65
CA CYS A 34 11.45 3.57 20.56
C CYS A 34 10.31 2.71 21.13
N ARG A 35 9.11 2.90 20.59
CA ARG A 35 7.93 2.10 20.98
C ARG A 35 7.59 0.98 20.03
N HIS A 36 8.07 1.07 18.79
CA HIS A 36 7.80 0.11 17.74
C HIS A 36 9.05 -0.10 16.86
N PRO A 37 9.80 -1.16 17.06
CA PRO A 37 9.79 -2.15 18.16
C PRO A 37 10.10 -1.50 19.51
N PHE A 38 9.59 -2.09 20.59
CA PHE A 38 9.82 -1.50 21.93
C PHE A 38 11.30 -1.62 22.30
N THR A 39 11.94 -0.47 22.49
CA THR A 39 13.39 -0.34 22.69
C THR A 39 13.68 0.58 23.87
N ILE A 40 14.55 0.13 24.77
CA ILE A 40 15.04 0.91 25.91
C ILE A 40 16.51 1.25 25.73
N HIS A 41 16.93 2.38 26.30
CA HIS A 41 18.32 2.81 26.37
C HIS A 41 18.79 2.75 27.82
N LEU A 42 19.88 2.06 28.05
CA LEU A 42 20.48 1.94 29.39
C LEU A 42 21.22 3.22 29.77
N ARG A 43 21.13 3.60 31.03
CA ARG A 43 21.78 4.77 31.59
C ARG A 43 23.11 4.46 32.31
N TYR A 44 23.51 3.20 32.31
CA TYR A 44 24.73 2.72 32.95
C TYR A 44 25.59 1.89 31.98
N LYS A 45 26.85 1.79 32.23
CA LYS A 45 27.80 1.00 31.44
C LYS A 45 27.56 -0.49 31.61
N THR A 46 27.56 -1.22 30.52
CA THR A 46 27.43 -2.69 30.46
C THR A 46 28.51 -3.26 29.55
N GLY A 47 28.77 -4.55 29.66
CA GLY A 47 29.50 -5.31 28.65
C GLY A 47 28.82 -5.29 27.31
N CYS A 48 29.61 -5.48 26.25
CA CYS A 48 29.11 -5.48 24.84
C CYS A 48 29.09 -6.89 24.25
N ALA A 49 29.21 -7.95 25.05
CA ALA A 49 29.12 -9.32 24.57
C ALA A 49 27.72 -9.62 24.00
N THR A 50 27.67 -10.15 22.78
CA THR A 50 26.44 -10.47 22.06
C THR A 50 26.53 -11.89 21.51
N GLN A 51 25.40 -12.55 21.43
CA GLN A 51 25.28 -13.88 20.80
C GLN A 51 25.18 -13.75 19.30
N GLU A 52 25.71 -14.71 18.58
CA GLU A 52 25.48 -14.81 17.15
C GLU A 52 24.04 -15.17 16.84
N GLY A 53 23.49 -14.55 15.83
CA GLY A 53 22.13 -14.77 15.39
C GLY A 53 21.92 -14.35 13.94
N SER A 54 20.69 -14.34 13.51
CA SER A 54 20.29 -13.87 12.20
C SER A 54 18.93 -13.21 12.25
N ILE A 55 18.70 -12.32 11.29
CA ILE A 55 17.44 -11.63 11.08
C ILE A 55 16.89 -11.99 9.71
N GLY A 56 15.66 -12.49 9.70
CA GLY A 56 14.89 -12.79 8.49
C GLY A 56 13.77 -11.77 8.28
N ILE A 57 13.62 -11.35 7.04
CA ILE A 57 12.61 -10.37 6.62
C ILE A 57 11.74 -11.00 5.53
N ASP A 58 10.46 -11.18 5.81
CA ASP A 58 9.46 -11.50 4.79
C ASP A 58 8.84 -10.22 4.25
N THR A 59 9.09 -9.91 2.97
CA THR A 59 8.61 -8.68 2.34
C THR A 59 7.33 -8.93 1.54
N GLY A 60 6.17 -8.78 2.18
CA GLY A 60 4.88 -8.80 1.47
C GLY A 60 4.46 -7.42 0.95
N SER A 61 3.45 -7.40 0.09
CA SER A 61 2.91 -6.13 -0.46
C SER A 61 2.16 -5.29 0.58
N GLN A 62 1.55 -5.93 1.57
CA GLN A 62 0.77 -5.29 2.63
C GLN A 62 1.27 -5.69 4.03
N HIS A 63 1.95 -6.79 4.15
CA HIS A 63 2.48 -7.32 5.39
C HIS A 63 4.00 -7.45 5.30
N ILE A 64 4.67 -7.24 6.40
CA ILE A 64 6.12 -7.42 6.53
C ILE A 64 6.35 -8.21 7.80
N GLY A 65 6.93 -9.39 7.66
CA GLY A 65 7.36 -10.23 8.78
C GLY A 65 8.80 -9.93 9.18
N ILE A 66 9.08 -9.95 10.46
CA ILE A 66 10.43 -9.83 11.04
C ILE A 66 10.63 -11.01 12.00
N GLY A 67 11.64 -11.80 11.75
CA GLY A 67 12.05 -12.91 12.62
C GLY A 67 13.51 -12.77 13.02
N VAL A 68 13.82 -12.97 14.30
CA VAL A 68 15.20 -12.97 14.80
C VAL A 68 15.45 -14.24 15.56
N THR A 69 16.51 -14.95 15.18
CA THR A 69 16.91 -16.22 15.79
C THR A 69 18.34 -16.18 16.28
N CYS A 70 18.63 -16.84 17.40
CA CYS A 70 19.98 -17.13 17.89
C CYS A 70 20.05 -18.64 18.16
N GLY A 71 20.87 -19.35 17.39
CA GLY A 71 20.85 -20.82 17.37
C GLY A 71 19.44 -21.34 16.99
N ASN A 72 18.89 -22.24 17.77
CA ASN A 72 17.55 -22.80 17.61
C ASN A 72 16.44 -22.02 18.36
N LYS A 73 16.73 -20.85 18.93
CA LYS A 73 15.78 -20.05 19.69
C LYS A 73 15.29 -18.85 18.92
N VAL A 74 13.97 -18.68 18.82
CA VAL A 74 13.36 -17.46 18.32
C VAL A 74 13.38 -16.39 19.42
N ILE A 75 14.05 -15.29 19.15
CA ILE A 75 14.17 -14.16 20.09
C ILE A 75 13.09 -13.13 19.87
N LEU A 76 12.75 -12.87 18.59
CA LEU A 76 11.76 -11.87 18.22
C LEU A 76 10.98 -12.36 17.01
N LYS A 77 9.67 -12.07 17.03
CA LYS A 77 8.73 -12.43 15.97
C LYS A 77 7.66 -11.36 15.85
N ASP A 78 7.78 -10.51 14.83
CA ASP A 78 6.93 -9.35 14.61
C ASP A 78 6.29 -9.38 13.23
N GLU A 79 5.07 -8.87 13.13
CA GLU A 79 4.35 -8.68 11.88
C GLU A 79 3.83 -7.24 11.76
N HIS A 80 4.10 -6.60 10.63
CA HIS A 80 3.71 -5.23 10.35
C HIS A 80 2.70 -5.20 9.21
N GLU A 81 1.47 -4.81 9.50
CA GLU A 81 0.42 -4.58 8.51
C GLU A 81 0.48 -3.13 8.01
N LEU A 82 0.75 -2.95 6.73
CA LEU A 82 0.71 -1.65 6.07
C LEU A 82 -0.75 -1.29 5.74
N ARG A 83 -1.04 0.00 5.70
CA ARG A 83 -2.37 0.51 5.35
C ARG A 83 -2.95 -0.15 4.11
N SER A 84 -4.17 -0.60 4.19
CA SER A 84 -4.90 -1.28 3.13
C SER A 84 -5.05 -0.40 1.86
N SER A 85 -5.38 -1.04 0.73
CA SER A 85 -5.65 -0.34 -0.52
C SER A 85 -6.91 0.54 -0.43
N MET A 86 -7.90 0.13 0.38
CA MET A 86 -9.13 0.89 0.62
C MET A 86 -8.88 2.17 1.41
N GLU A 87 -8.11 2.09 2.50
CA GLU A 87 -7.69 3.27 3.27
C GLU A 87 -6.86 4.24 2.41
N LYS A 88 -5.97 3.70 1.56
CA LYS A 88 -5.19 4.51 0.61
C LYS A 88 -6.09 5.21 -0.40
N ARG A 89 -7.14 4.56 -0.92
CA ARG A 89 -8.10 5.15 -1.84
C ARG A 89 -8.81 6.32 -1.19
N SER A 90 -9.40 6.15 -0.02
CA SER A 90 -10.05 7.21 0.74
C SER A 90 -9.13 8.40 1.00
N LEU A 91 -7.87 8.16 1.36
CA LEU A 91 -6.88 9.22 1.52
C LEU A 91 -6.56 9.95 0.20
N MET A 92 -6.54 9.26 -0.93
CA MET A 92 -6.30 9.85 -2.24
C MET A 92 -7.48 10.70 -2.70
N GLU A 93 -8.70 10.27 -2.47
CA GLU A 93 -9.94 11.04 -2.73
C GLU A 93 -9.98 12.30 -1.88
N THR A 94 -9.69 12.18 -0.58
CA THR A 94 -9.54 13.32 0.32
C THR A 94 -8.49 14.33 -0.21
N ARG A 95 -7.34 13.85 -0.64
CA ARG A 95 -6.30 14.72 -1.23
C ARG A 95 -6.71 15.34 -2.55
N ALA A 96 -7.47 14.63 -3.38
CA ALA A 96 -8.00 15.15 -4.64
C ALA A 96 -9.00 16.28 -4.37
N THR A 97 -9.93 16.09 -3.43
CA THR A 97 -10.90 17.09 -3.01
C THR A 97 -10.21 18.36 -2.46
N MET A 98 -9.22 18.19 -1.58
CA MET A 98 -8.43 19.31 -1.06
C MET A 98 -7.65 20.06 -2.15
N ARG A 99 -7.10 19.34 -3.15
CA ARG A 99 -6.44 19.96 -4.30
C ARG A 99 -7.43 20.74 -5.18
N ARG A 100 -8.61 20.16 -5.41
CA ARG A 100 -9.69 20.83 -6.15
C ARG A 100 -10.10 22.12 -5.46
N GLY A 101 -10.41 22.10 -4.17
CA GLY A 101 -10.76 23.28 -3.38
C GLY A 101 -9.66 24.35 -3.38
N ARG A 102 -8.38 23.95 -3.31
CA ARG A 102 -7.25 24.89 -3.39
C ARG A 102 -7.13 25.55 -4.78
N ARG A 103 -7.36 24.81 -5.86
CA ARG A 103 -7.37 25.35 -7.22
C ARG A 103 -8.48 26.36 -7.42
N TYR A 104 -9.63 26.14 -6.82
CA TYR A 104 -10.76 27.08 -6.86
C TYR A 104 -10.43 28.42 -6.19
N ARG A 105 -9.71 28.39 -5.06
CA ARG A 105 -9.34 29.59 -4.31
C ARG A 105 -8.16 30.36 -4.93
N LYS A 106 -7.21 29.64 -5.50
CA LYS A 106 -6.01 30.23 -6.14
C LYS A 106 -5.71 29.47 -7.42
N VAL A 107 -5.94 30.14 -8.55
CA VAL A 107 -5.55 29.62 -9.86
C VAL A 107 -4.02 29.74 -9.97
N ARG A 108 -3.31 28.80 -9.41
CA ARG A 108 -1.86 28.66 -9.58
C ARG A 108 -1.57 27.36 -10.31
N TYR A 109 -1.18 27.48 -11.57
CA TYR A 109 -0.59 26.37 -12.28
C TYR A 109 0.84 26.18 -11.77
N ARG A 110 1.08 25.10 -11.07
CA ARG A 110 2.46 24.70 -10.77
C ARG A 110 3.14 24.34 -12.08
N LYS A 111 4.30 24.93 -12.34
CA LYS A 111 5.17 24.45 -13.40
C LYS A 111 5.38 22.95 -13.22
N PRO A 112 5.29 22.12 -14.27
CA PRO A 112 5.57 20.70 -14.17
C PRO A 112 6.97 20.51 -13.58
N LYS A 113 7.11 19.60 -12.65
CA LYS A 113 8.40 19.32 -11.99
C LYS A 113 9.41 18.75 -12.98
N TRP A 114 8.91 17.93 -13.90
CA TRP A 114 9.67 17.33 -14.98
C TRP A 114 9.07 17.78 -16.29
N ARG A 115 9.90 18.21 -17.20
CA ARG A 115 9.47 18.63 -18.52
C ARG A 115 9.92 17.53 -19.50
N HIS A 116 8.99 17.04 -20.31
CA HIS A 116 9.33 16.21 -21.44
C HIS A 116 9.73 17.14 -22.60
N HIS A 117 10.74 16.75 -23.37
CA HIS A 117 11.04 17.39 -24.65
C HIS A 117 9.90 17.06 -25.61
N THR A 118 8.84 17.85 -25.61
CA THR A 118 7.82 17.79 -26.64
C THR A 118 8.04 18.96 -27.58
N LYS A 119 8.58 18.66 -28.76
CA LYS A 119 8.50 19.59 -29.87
C LYS A 119 7.04 19.66 -30.30
N ARG A 120 6.28 20.66 -29.84
CA ARG A 120 4.96 20.94 -30.40
C ARG A 120 5.17 21.78 -31.65
N MET A 121 4.93 21.19 -32.80
CA MET A 121 4.86 21.89 -34.06
C MET A 121 3.44 22.45 -34.21
N TYR A 122 3.32 23.76 -34.26
CA TYR A 122 2.09 24.40 -34.60
C TYR A 122 2.16 24.82 -36.08
N PHE A 123 1.18 24.35 -36.86
CA PHE A 123 0.94 24.89 -38.20
C PHE A 123 0.00 26.10 -38.05
N GLU A 124 0.48 27.29 -38.34
CA GLU A 124 -0.39 28.44 -38.52
C GLU A 124 -1.05 28.32 -39.89
N LYS A 125 -2.33 28.74 -39.97
CA LYS A 125 -3.05 28.79 -41.25
C LYS A 125 -2.21 29.52 -42.27
N ALA A 126 -2.23 28.98 -43.51
CA ALA A 126 -1.57 29.66 -44.62
C ALA A 126 -2.05 31.09 -44.72
N ASN A 127 -1.10 32.03 -44.90
CA ASN A 127 -1.46 33.40 -45.23
C ASN A 127 -2.07 33.43 -46.65
N ARG A 128 -2.63 34.57 -47.05
CA ARG A 128 -3.21 34.80 -48.40
C ARG A 128 -2.27 34.44 -49.56
N LYS A 129 -0.97 34.27 -49.32
CA LYS A 129 0.04 33.88 -50.30
C LYS A 129 0.40 32.38 -50.25
N GLY A 130 -0.34 31.55 -49.50
CA GLY A 130 -0.09 30.10 -49.40
C GLY A 130 1.15 29.72 -48.62
N GLN A 131 1.78 30.61 -47.88
CA GLN A 131 2.96 30.33 -47.07
C GLN A 131 2.56 29.79 -45.70
N HIS A 132 3.08 28.61 -45.36
CA HIS A 132 2.88 28.00 -44.06
C HIS A 132 4.05 28.32 -43.13
N TRP A 133 3.76 28.98 -42.02
CA TRP A 133 4.75 29.25 -40.98
C TRP A 133 4.77 28.13 -39.99
N ARG A 134 5.94 27.56 -39.76
CA ARG A 134 6.19 26.49 -38.77
C ARG A 134 6.82 27.08 -37.52
N LYS A 135 6.04 27.33 -36.47
CA LYS A 135 6.56 27.77 -35.19
C LYS A 135 6.91 26.54 -34.34
N VAL A 136 8.18 26.23 -34.16
CA VAL A 136 8.66 25.16 -33.29
C VAL A 136 8.87 25.74 -31.90
N LYS A 137 7.95 25.47 -30.97
CA LYS A 137 8.16 25.82 -29.57
C LYS A 137 8.93 24.64 -28.91
N THR A 138 10.23 24.79 -28.74
CA THR A 138 11.04 23.86 -27.92
C THR A 138 10.90 24.25 -26.47
N THR A 139 10.20 23.45 -25.70
CA THR A 139 10.22 23.55 -24.24
C THR A 139 11.25 22.57 -23.70
N THR A 140 12.39 23.07 -23.27
CA THR A 140 13.39 22.30 -22.54
C THR A 140 12.89 21.98 -21.14
N GLN A 141 12.75 20.72 -20.85
CA GLN A 141 12.35 20.26 -19.51
C GLN A 141 13.40 19.27 -19.02
N SER A 142 13.80 19.41 -17.76
CA SER A 142 14.69 18.44 -17.13
C SER A 142 14.10 17.03 -17.25
N PRO A 143 14.85 16.04 -17.74
CA PRO A 143 14.39 14.66 -17.78
C PRO A 143 14.08 14.15 -16.37
N ARG A 144 13.23 13.16 -16.28
CA ARG A 144 13.04 12.48 -15.00
C ARG A 144 14.33 11.75 -14.63
N PRO A 145 14.76 11.80 -13.36
CA PRO A 145 15.86 10.95 -12.92
C PRO A 145 15.58 9.49 -13.26
N GLU A 146 16.59 8.74 -13.67
CA GLU A 146 16.45 7.34 -14.08
C GLU A 146 15.80 6.48 -12.99
N SER A 147 16.13 6.72 -11.74
CA SER A 147 15.59 6.02 -10.57
C SER A 147 14.26 6.58 -10.06
N TRP A 148 13.60 7.50 -10.77
CA TRP A 148 12.38 8.14 -10.29
C TRP A 148 11.21 7.17 -10.24
N LEU A 149 10.52 7.14 -9.10
CA LEU A 149 9.26 6.43 -8.90
C LEU A 149 8.10 7.41 -8.67
N PRO A 150 6.87 7.05 -9.07
CA PRO A 150 5.68 7.76 -8.62
C PRO A 150 5.66 7.89 -7.10
N PRO A 151 5.27 9.05 -6.53
CA PRO A 151 5.35 9.30 -5.09
C PRO A 151 4.64 8.26 -4.21
N SER A 152 3.59 7.62 -4.72
CA SER A 152 2.88 6.56 -4.00
C SER A 152 3.69 5.26 -3.90
N LEU A 153 4.41 4.89 -4.96
CA LEU A 153 5.30 3.72 -4.98
C LEU A 153 6.55 4.00 -4.15
N GLN A 154 7.16 5.17 -4.31
CA GLN A 154 8.30 5.58 -3.49
C GLN A 154 7.95 5.53 -2.01
N SER A 155 6.81 6.11 -1.61
CA SER A 155 6.35 6.05 -0.22
C SER A 155 6.12 4.62 0.28
N LYS A 156 5.67 3.71 -0.58
CA LYS A 156 5.48 2.30 -0.21
C LYS A 156 6.82 1.59 0.00
N CYS A 157 7.81 1.81 -0.87
CA CYS A 157 9.18 1.34 -0.67
C CYS A 157 9.81 1.91 0.61
N ASP A 158 9.69 3.24 0.82
CA ASP A 158 10.22 3.90 2.02
C ASP A 158 9.64 3.33 3.32
N HIS A 159 8.39 2.83 3.32
CA HIS A 159 7.83 2.19 4.49
C HIS A 159 8.52 0.86 4.80
N HIS A 160 8.80 0.03 3.78
CA HIS A 160 9.55 -1.20 3.95
C HIS A 160 10.96 -0.91 4.51
N PHE A 161 11.67 0.01 3.88
CA PHE A 161 13.01 0.40 4.32
C PHE A 161 13.04 0.92 5.76
N ARG A 162 12.09 1.80 6.13
CA ARG A 162 12.02 2.33 7.50
C ARG A 162 11.74 1.27 8.55
N ILE A 163 10.98 0.23 8.21
CA ILE A 163 10.76 -0.89 9.12
C ILE A 163 12.06 -1.68 9.26
N ILE A 164 12.66 -2.12 8.17
CA ILE A 164 13.91 -2.88 8.16
C ILE A 164 15.02 -2.11 8.89
N ASP A 165 15.30 -0.88 8.48
CA ASP A 165 16.34 -0.04 9.07
C ASP A 165 16.18 0.16 10.59
N ARG A 166 14.93 0.20 11.07
CA ARG A 166 14.64 0.36 12.49
C ARG A 166 15.06 -0.86 13.28
N TYR A 167 14.83 -2.07 12.78
CA TYR A 167 15.31 -3.29 13.43
C TYR A 167 16.83 -3.40 13.35
N LEU A 168 17.42 -3.11 12.20
CA LEU A 168 18.87 -3.13 12.02
C LEU A 168 19.58 -2.16 12.97
N LYS A 169 18.98 -1.01 13.27
CA LYS A 169 19.54 -0.05 14.24
C LYS A 169 19.41 -0.47 15.70
N CYS A 170 18.47 -1.33 16.03
CA CYS A 170 18.15 -1.71 17.41
C CYS A 170 18.63 -3.12 17.77
N LEU A 171 19.17 -3.86 16.81
CA LEU A 171 19.73 -5.19 17.01
C LEU A 171 21.27 -5.15 16.91
N PRO A 172 22.00 -5.98 17.68
CA PRO A 172 23.45 -6.01 17.65
C PRO A 172 24.01 -6.49 16.30
N ASP A 173 25.24 -6.06 15.99
CA ASP A 173 25.93 -6.37 14.74
C ASP A 173 26.08 -7.89 14.54
N SER A 174 26.25 -8.68 15.62
CA SER A 174 26.31 -10.15 15.57
C SER A 174 25.05 -10.79 14.98
N ILE A 175 23.91 -10.10 14.98
CA ILE A 175 22.65 -10.52 14.36
C ILE A 175 22.48 -9.88 12.99
N THR A 176 22.72 -8.57 12.87
CA THR A 176 22.45 -7.81 11.65
C THR A 176 23.38 -8.12 10.48
N LYS A 177 24.58 -8.64 10.76
CA LYS A 177 25.49 -9.17 9.73
C LYS A 177 24.87 -10.33 8.94
N ASN A 178 24.04 -11.12 9.58
CA ASN A 178 23.34 -12.26 9.00
C ASN A 178 21.90 -11.86 8.61
N LEU A 179 21.76 -10.82 7.80
CA LEU A 179 20.49 -10.33 7.26
C LEU A 179 20.08 -11.17 6.07
N VAL A 180 18.88 -11.76 6.13
CA VAL A 180 18.26 -12.51 5.03
C VAL A 180 16.92 -11.87 4.68
N ILE A 181 16.68 -11.62 3.41
CA ILE A 181 15.44 -10.97 2.93
C ILE A 181 14.78 -11.85 1.88
N GLU A 182 13.51 -12.19 2.09
CA GLU A 182 12.71 -12.82 1.04
C GLU A 182 12.27 -11.78 0.02
N VAL A 183 12.41 -12.11 -1.25
CA VAL A 183 12.01 -11.27 -2.37
C VAL A 183 11.10 -12.01 -3.34
N GLY A 184 10.02 -11.35 -3.76
CA GLY A 184 9.11 -11.90 -4.77
C GLY A 184 9.65 -11.64 -6.18
N ARG A 185 9.75 -12.71 -7.00
CA ARG A 185 9.96 -12.60 -8.45
C ARG A 185 8.68 -13.01 -9.16
N PHE A 186 8.02 -12.06 -9.80
CA PHE A 186 6.78 -12.30 -10.52
C PHE A 186 6.98 -12.09 -12.01
N ASP A 187 6.72 -13.15 -12.77
CA ASP A 187 6.66 -13.08 -14.21
C ASP A 187 5.27 -12.55 -14.60
N MET A 188 5.23 -11.27 -14.94
CA MET A 188 3.98 -10.57 -15.26
C MET A 188 3.36 -11.07 -16.57
N ALA A 189 4.16 -11.49 -17.53
CA ALA A 189 3.68 -12.02 -18.80
C ALA A 189 3.02 -13.38 -18.56
N ARG A 190 3.72 -14.30 -17.89
CA ARG A 190 3.22 -15.63 -17.56
C ARG A 190 2.04 -15.63 -16.60
N MET A 191 1.93 -14.62 -15.71
CA MET A 191 0.73 -14.46 -14.87
C MET A 191 -0.51 -14.06 -15.65
N ASN A 192 -0.35 -13.40 -16.81
CA ASN A 192 -1.45 -13.08 -17.71
C ASN A 192 -1.77 -14.24 -18.66
N ASP A 193 -0.75 -14.93 -19.12
CA ASP A 193 -0.82 -16.08 -20.01
C ASP A 193 0.19 -17.16 -19.56
N PRO A 194 -0.27 -18.25 -18.92
CA PRO A 194 0.60 -19.32 -18.43
C PRO A 194 1.35 -20.08 -19.52
N THR A 195 0.91 -19.99 -20.78
CA THR A 195 1.50 -20.72 -21.92
C THR A 195 2.72 -20.02 -22.50
N ILE A 196 2.97 -18.77 -22.15
CA ILE A 196 4.05 -17.95 -22.70
C ILE A 196 5.43 -18.52 -22.37
N HIS A 197 6.28 -18.70 -23.40
CA HIS A 197 7.66 -19.21 -23.28
C HIS A 197 8.55 -18.66 -24.40
N GLY A 198 9.87 -18.69 -24.18
CA GLY A 198 10.89 -18.32 -25.18
C GLY A 198 10.64 -16.96 -25.84
N GLU A 199 10.63 -16.93 -27.17
CA GLU A 199 10.42 -15.72 -27.96
C GLU A 199 9.06 -15.05 -27.75
N MET A 200 8.06 -15.78 -27.23
CA MET A 200 6.74 -15.21 -26.96
C MET A 200 6.79 -14.06 -25.95
N TYR A 201 7.82 -13.98 -25.09
CA TYR A 201 8.03 -12.83 -24.20
C TYR A 201 8.34 -11.53 -24.94
N GLN A 202 8.88 -11.61 -26.14
CA GLN A 202 9.16 -10.45 -26.98
C GLN A 202 7.94 -10.04 -27.80
N ARG A 203 6.97 -10.94 -27.94
CA ARG A 203 5.73 -10.73 -28.66
C ARG A 203 4.66 -10.26 -27.69
N GLY A 204 4.19 -9.02 -27.83
CA GLY A 204 3.11 -8.48 -27.00
C GLY A 204 1.79 -9.24 -27.20
N PRO A 205 0.79 -9.05 -26.31
CA PRO A 205 -0.51 -9.73 -26.41
C PRO A 205 -1.28 -9.52 -27.73
N MET A 206 -0.88 -8.51 -28.51
CA MET A 206 -1.46 -8.19 -29.81
C MET A 206 -0.57 -8.64 -30.98
N TYR A 207 0.53 -9.33 -30.70
CA TYR A 207 1.39 -9.84 -31.75
C TYR A 207 0.63 -10.85 -32.61
N ASP A 208 0.82 -10.78 -33.91
CA ASP A 208 0.15 -11.64 -34.88
C ASP A 208 -1.40 -11.52 -34.89
N THR A 209 -1.92 -10.41 -34.41
CA THR A 209 -3.34 -10.06 -34.58
C THR A 209 -3.46 -8.87 -35.52
N ASP A 210 -4.39 -8.98 -36.50
CA ASP A 210 -4.60 -7.95 -37.51
C ASP A 210 -4.91 -6.57 -36.92
N ASN A 211 -5.67 -6.57 -35.84
CA ASN A 211 -6.06 -5.34 -35.17
C ASN A 211 -6.58 -5.59 -33.74
N LEU A 212 -6.76 -4.52 -32.99
CA LEU A 212 -7.25 -4.55 -31.62
C LEU A 212 -8.60 -5.30 -31.47
N ARG A 213 -9.49 -5.17 -32.46
CA ARG A 213 -10.80 -5.82 -32.43
C ARG A 213 -10.67 -7.34 -32.54
N ALA A 214 -9.81 -7.83 -33.45
CA ALA A 214 -9.52 -9.26 -33.61
C ALA A 214 -8.93 -9.84 -32.32
N TYR A 215 -7.96 -9.14 -31.72
CA TYR A 215 -7.39 -9.52 -30.42
C TYR A 215 -8.45 -9.65 -29.33
N ILE A 216 -9.35 -8.67 -29.19
CA ILE A 216 -10.40 -8.71 -28.15
C ILE A 216 -11.35 -9.89 -28.36
N PHE A 217 -11.73 -10.18 -29.60
CA PHE A 217 -12.60 -11.31 -29.90
C PHE A 217 -11.93 -12.65 -29.60
N ALA A 218 -10.69 -12.83 -29.98
CA ALA A 218 -9.89 -14.01 -29.69
C ALA A 218 -9.69 -14.20 -28.17
N ARG A 219 -9.31 -13.15 -27.46
CA ARG A 219 -9.15 -13.17 -26.00
C ARG A 219 -10.43 -13.59 -25.28
N ASP A 220 -11.57 -13.12 -25.73
CA ASP A 220 -12.90 -13.41 -25.13
C ASP A 220 -13.50 -14.72 -25.66
N GLY A 221 -12.71 -15.51 -26.42
CA GLY A 221 -13.11 -16.81 -26.97
C GLY A 221 -14.26 -16.72 -27.98
N TYR A 222 -14.33 -15.61 -28.72
CA TYR A 222 -15.38 -15.32 -29.68
C TYR A 222 -16.80 -15.44 -29.08
N LYS A 223 -16.97 -15.05 -27.83
CA LYS A 223 -18.26 -15.11 -27.10
C LYS A 223 -18.67 -13.74 -26.57
N CYS A 224 -19.97 -13.48 -26.61
CA CYS A 224 -20.54 -12.30 -25.98
C CYS A 224 -20.40 -12.36 -24.46
N ALA A 225 -19.87 -11.30 -23.84
CA ALA A 225 -19.71 -11.23 -22.39
C ALA A 225 -21.06 -11.19 -21.63
N CYS A 226 -22.14 -10.71 -22.27
CA CYS A 226 -23.45 -10.62 -21.65
C CYS A 226 -24.21 -11.97 -21.74
N CYS A 227 -24.54 -12.41 -22.97
CA CYS A 227 -25.39 -13.58 -23.20
C CYS A 227 -24.61 -14.87 -23.51
N LYS A 228 -23.30 -14.84 -23.61
CA LYS A 228 -22.40 -15.97 -23.92
C LYS A 228 -22.57 -16.56 -25.32
N ALA A 229 -23.40 -15.97 -26.18
CA ALA A 229 -23.57 -16.42 -27.56
C ALA A 229 -22.21 -16.35 -28.31
N LYS A 230 -21.90 -17.40 -29.09
CA LYS A 230 -20.67 -17.51 -29.88
C LYS A 230 -20.87 -16.78 -31.23
N ALA A 231 -19.80 -16.08 -31.67
CA ALA A 231 -19.76 -15.41 -32.95
C ALA A 231 -20.14 -16.40 -34.10
N GLY A 232 -20.93 -15.95 -35.05
CA GLY A 232 -21.36 -16.77 -36.18
C GLY A 232 -22.43 -17.84 -35.88
N SER A 233 -22.81 -18.08 -34.62
CA SER A 233 -23.93 -18.97 -34.30
C SER A 233 -25.24 -18.33 -34.69
N ILE A 234 -26.20 -19.17 -35.09
CA ILE A 234 -27.56 -18.73 -35.45
C ILE A 234 -28.44 -18.64 -34.22
N ARG A 235 -29.14 -17.53 -34.03
CA ARG A 235 -30.07 -17.33 -32.93
C ARG A 235 -31.36 -18.07 -33.17
N LYS A 236 -31.81 -18.87 -32.21
CA LYS A 236 -33.09 -19.61 -32.30
C LYS A 236 -34.30 -18.71 -32.41
N LYS A 237 -34.24 -17.46 -31.94
CA LYS A 237 -35.38 -16.55 -31.85
C LYS A 237 -35.71 -15.87 -33.19
N ASP A 238 -34.70 -15.48 -33.96
CA ASP A 238 -34.85 -14.65 -35.15
C ASP A 238 -34.06 -15.15 -36.37
N GLY A 239 -33.40 -16.31 -36.25
CA GLY A 239 -32.60 -16.90 -37.34
C GLY A 239 -31.37 -16.08 -37.75
N THR A 240 -31.02 -15.00 -37.02
CA THR A 240 -29.91 -14.14 -37.39
C THR A 240 -28.56 -14.66 -36.84
N SER A 241 -27.48 -14.39 -37.58
CA SER A 241 -26.13 -14.73 -37.13
C SER A 241 -25.65 -13.75 -36.09
N VAL A 242 -25.02 -14.26 -35.02
CA VAL A 242 -24.41 -13.45 -33.92
C VAL A 242 -23.20 -12.72 -34.43
N LYS A 243 -23.23 -11.37 -34.44
CA LYS A 243 -22.12 -10.49 -34.74
C LYS A 243 -21.54 -9.91 -33.45
N LEU A 244 -20.20 -9.94 -33.28
CA LEU A 244 -19.55 -9.37 -32.11
C LEU A 244 -19.07 -7.94 -32.40
N ILE A 245 -19.12 -7.11 -31.33
CA ILE A 245 -18.66 -5.73 -31.29
C ILE A 245 -17.67 -5.61 -30.15
N ALA A 246 -16.52 -5.00 -30.42
CA ALA A 246 -15.56 -4.64 -29.37
C ALA A 246 -16.05 -3.38 -28.65
N HIS A 247 -16.61 -3.56 -27.46
CA HIS A 247 -17.23 -2.51 -26.64
C HIS A 247 -16.25 -1.92 -25.64
N HIS A 248 -16.19 -0.57 -25.55
CA HIS A 248 -15.48 0.14 -24.50
C HIS A 248 -16.31 0.15 -23.22
N ILE A 249 -15.80 -0.44 -22.15
CA ILE A 249 -16.47 -0.48 -20.84
C ILE A 249 -16.71 0.94 -20.31
N GLN A 250 -15.73 1.82 -20.44
CA GLN A 250 -15.97 3.25 -20.29
C GLN A 250 -16.37 3.83 -21.63
N PHE A 251 -17.48 4.55 -21.69
CA PHE A 251 -18.02 5.05 -22.96
C PHE A 251 -17.08 6.07 -23.62
N ARG A 252 -16.99 6.06 -24.93
CA ARG A 252 -16.15 6.99 -25.70
C ARG A 252 -16.46 8.47 -25.37
N SER A 253 -17.73 8.80 -25.20
CA SER A 253 -18.18 10.14 -24.75
C SER A 253 -17.62 10.56 -23.40
N ARG A 254 -17.11 9.63 -22.60
CA ARG A 254 -16.48 9.88 -21.28
C ARG A 254 -14.97 9.69 -21.30
N GLY A 255 -14.33 9.70 -22.48
CA GLY A 255 -12.88 9.63 -22.62
C GLY A 255 -12.31 8.21 -22.54
N ALA A 256 -13.01 7.22 -23.06
CA ALA A 256 -12.48 5.86 -23.21
C ALA A 256 -11.20 5.84 -24.06
N THR A 257 -10.30 4.92 -23.72
CA THR A 257 -9.07 4.66 -24.47
C THR A 257 -9.14 3.28 -25.14
N ASP A 258 -8.47 3.14 -26.27
CA ASP A 258 -8.36 1.86 -27.00
C ASP A 258 -7.41 0.89 -26.30
N ASN A 259 -7.53 0.75 -25.00
CA ASN A 259 -6.76 -0.18 -24.20
C ASN A 259 -7.54 -1.50 -24.04
N PRO A 260 -6.98 -2.65 -24.46
CA PRO A 260 -7.65 -3.96 -24.39
C PRO A 260 -8.23 -4.30 -23.03
N LYS A 261 -7.61 -3.79 -21.97
CA LYS A 261 -8.02 -4.00 -20.57
C LYS A 261 -9.41 -3.45 -20.25
N TYR A 262 -9.83 -2.43 -20.96
CA TYR A 262 -11.11 -1.74 -20.77
C TYR A 262 -12.07 -1.97 -21.94
N MET A 263 -11.79 -2.98 -22.76
CA MET A 263 -12.64 -3.38 -23.88
C MET A 263 -13.09 -4.82 -23.71
N ILE A 264 -14.29 -5.17 -24.21
CA ILE A 264 -14.91 -6.47 -24.04
C ILE A 264 -15.79 -6.80 -25.24
N SER A 265 -15.90 -8.09 -25.59
CA SER A 265 -16.75 -8.55 -26.69
C SER A 265 -18.21 -8.58 -26.28
N VAL A 266 -19.07 -7.90 -27.03
CA VAL A 266 -20.54 -7.87 -26.82
C VAL A 266 -21.18 -8.11 -28.16
N CYS A 267 -22.26 -8.92 -28.22
CA CYS A 267 -22.96 -9.12 -29.47
C CYS A 267 -23.88 -7.92 -29.80
N ASP A 268 -24.24 -7.83 -31.06
CA ASP A 268 -25.15 -6.82 -31.61
C ASP A 268 -26.47 -6.70 -30.84
N HIS A 269 -27.06 -7.83 -30.43
CA HIS A 269 -28.31 -7.90 -29.65
C HIS A 269 -28.15 -7.37 -28.20
N CYS A 270 -26.98 -7.50 -27.61
CA CYS A 270 -26.69 -6.99 -26.26
C CYS A 270 -26.13 -5.55 -26.27
N HIS A 271 -25.65 -5.08 -27.42
CA HIS A 271 -25.11 -3.74 -27.62
C HIS A 271 -26.18 -2.75 -28.07
N THR A 272 -27.22 -2.58 -27.27
CA THR A 272 -28.36 -1.70 -27.56
C THR A 272 -28.28 -0.38 -26.83
N THR A 273 -29.01 0.63 -27.31
CA THR A 273 -29.14 1.93 -26.64
C THR A 273 -29.63 1.75 -25.19
N LYS A 274 -30.61 0.87 -24.97
CA LYS A 274 -31.13 0.56 -23.62
C LYS A 274 -30.08 0.00 -22.69
N ALA A 275 -29.16 -0.83 -23.20
CA ALA A 275 -28.06 -1.38 -22.38
C ALA A 275 -27.05 -0.32 -21.93
N HIS A 276 -26.97 0.84 -22.63
CA HIS A 276 -26.10 1.96 -22.31
C HIS A 276 -26.75 3.02 -21.40
N GLN A 277 -28.04 2.91 -21.11
CA GLN A 277 -28.77 3.82 -20.23
C GLN A 277 -28.67 3.39 -18.76
N PRO A 278 -28.93 4.29 -17.78
CA PRO A 278 -29.02 3.93 -16.37
C PRO A 278 -29.94 2.72 -16.15
N GLY A 279 -29.45 1.74 -15.38
CA GLY A 279 -30.11 0.45 -15.19
C GLY A 279 -29.74 -0.63 -16.23
N GLY A 280 -29.10 -0.28 -17.33
CA GLY A 280 -28.60 -1.23 -18.32
C GLY A 280 -27.30 -1.90 -17.92
N ILE A 281 -27.04 -3.10 -18.45
CA ILE A 281 -25.88 -3.91 -18.09
C ILE A 281 -24.54 -3.23 -18.47
N LEU A 282 -24.46 -2.58 -19.62
CA LEU A 282 -23.25 -1.90 -20.07
C LEU A 282 -23.01 -0.62 -19.27
N TYR A 283 -24.06 0.08 -18.88
CA TYR A 283 -24.00 1.23 -17.99
C TYR A 283 -23.48 0.83 -16.60
N SER A 284 -24.01 -0.25 -16.04
CA SER A 284 -23.55 -0.82 -14.77
C SER A 284 -22.08 -1.21 -14.81
N TRP A 285 -21.58 -1.78 -15.91
CA TRP A 285 -20.16 -2.08 -16.06
C TRP A 285 -19.28 -0.84 -16.06
N MET A 286 -19.75 0.24 -16.67
CA MET A 286 -19.05 1.53 -16.66
C MET A 286 -19.02 2.13 -15.25
N GLU A 287 -20.13 2.18 -14.53
CA GLU A 287 -20.20 2.72 -13.16
C GLU A 287 -19.31 1.93 -12.19
N ASN A 288 -19.37 0.61 -12.25
CA ASN A 288 -18.56 -0.28 -11.44
C ASN A 288 -17.10 -0.36 -11.91
N ASN A 289 -16.73 0.39 -12.95
CA ASN A 289 -15.38 0.42 -13.50
C ASN A 289 -14.85 -1.00 -13.78
N LYS A 290 -15.69 -1.85 -14.38
CA LYS A 290 -15.39 -3.26 -14.68
C LYS A 290 -14.09 -3.35 -15.48
N LYS A 291 -13.26 -4.31 -15.12
CA LYS A 291 -12.01 -4.62 -15.82
C LYS A 291 -12.02 -6.06 -16.27
N VAL A 292 -11.58 -6.29 -17.48
CA VAL A 292 -11.52 -7.65 -18.05
C VAL A 292 -10.38 -8.44 -17.41
N THR A 293 -9.26 -7.78 -17.12
CA THR A 293 -8.11 -8.41 -16.48
C THR A 293 -7.91 -7.86 -15.07
N ARG A 294 -7.60 -8.74 -14.11
CA ARG A 294 -7.20 -8.33 -12.77
C ARG A 294 -5.90 -7.53 -12.85
N GLY A 295 -5.84 -6.40 -12.17
CA GLY A 295 -4.63 -5.60 -12.12
C GLY A 295 -3.57 -6.28 -11.26
N LEU A 296 -2.40 -6.56 -11.84
CA LEU A 296 -1.25 -7.17 -11.16
C LEU A 296 -0.42 -6.13 -10.37
N ARG A 297 -1.11 -5.20 -9.68
CA ARG A 297 -0.47 -4.06 -8.99
C ARG A 297 0.51 -4.48 -7.92
N ASP A 298 0.15 -5.50 -7.15
CA ASP A 298 0.99 -5.96 -6.05
C ASP A 298 2.21 -6.72 -6.58
N ALA A 299 2.05 -7.58 -7.59
CA ALA A 299 3.16 -8.24 -8.26
C ALA A 299 4.13 -7.24 -8.92
N THR A 300 3.60 -6.22 -9.62
CA THR A 300 4.41 -5.13 -10.16
C THR A 300 5.17 -4.38 -9.08
N PHE A 301 4.50 -4.07 -7.96
CA PHE A 301 5.16 -3.42 -6.83
C PHE A 301 6.27 -4.29 -6.24
N MET A 302 6.04 -5.58 -6.06
CA MET A 302 7.05 -6.51 -5.51
C MET A 302 8.28 -6.61 -6.41
N ASN A 303 8.12 -6.62 -7.75
CA ASN A 303 9.26 -6.57 -8.67
C ASN A 303 10.06 -5.26 -8.56
N ILE A 304 9.39 -4.12 -8.34
CA ILE A 304 10.06 -2.83 -8.09
C ILE A 304 10.78 -2.87 -6.73
N LEU A 305 10.11 -3.35 -5.70
CA LEU A 305 10.66 -3.44 -4.34
C LEU A 305 11.91 -4.33 -4.32
N ARG A 306 11.89 -5.48 -5.02
CA ARG A 306 13.04 -6.39 -5.13
C ARG A 306 14.30 -5.65 -5.60
N ARG A 307 14.21 -4.91 -6.71
CA ARG A 307 15.36 -4.13 -7.22
C ARG A 307 15.87 -3.15 -6.17
N ARG A 308 14.96 -2.42 -5.53
CA ARG A 308 15.30 -1.44 -4.50
C ARG A 308 15.88 -2.06 -3.24
N LEU A 309 15.53 -3.30 -2.90
CA LEU A 309 16.11 -4.03 -1.78
C LEU A 309 17.55 -4.44 -2.09
N PHE A 310 17.81 -4.93 -3.32
CA PHE A 310 19.18 -5.25 -3.76
C PHE A 310 20.09 -4.02 -3.71
N ASP A 311 19.60 -2.89 -4.22
CA ASP A 311 20.37 -1.63 -4.22
C ASP A 311 20.66 -1.12 -2.80
N ARG A 312 19.70 -1.31 -1.86
CA ARG A 312 19.81 -0.75 -0.52
C ARG A 312 20.56 -1.63 0.47
N TYR A 313 20.44 -2.94 0.35
CA TYR A 313 21.03 -3.94 1.26
C TYR A 313 21.89 -4.94 0.47
N PRO A 314 22.98 -4.49 -0.18
CA PRO A 314 23.83 -5.38 -1.00
C PRO A 314 24.52 -6.47 -0.17
N GLN A 315 24.65 -6.27 1.14
CA GLN A 315 25.22 -7.23 2.09
C GLN A 315 24.24 -8.31 2.53
N ALA A 316 22.94 -8.18 2.24
CA ALA A 316 21.94 -9.15 2.66
C ALA A 316 21.99 -10.42 1.78
N ALA A 317 21.73 -11.57 2.37
CA ALA A 317 21.36 -12.75 1.62
C ALA A 317 19.89 -12.64 1.16
N PHE A 318 19.60 -13.17 -0.03
CA PHE A 318 18.25 -13.11 -0.58
C PHE A 318 17.69 -14.49 -0.84
N THR A 319 16.43 -14.71 -0.45
CA THR A 319 15.72 -15.98 -0.67
C THR A 319 14.39 -15.75 -1.38
N TYR A 320 13.71 -16.83 -1.73
CA TYR A 320 12.44 -16.80 -2.47
C TYR A 320 11.36 -17.60 -1.73
N GLY A 321 10.09 -17.23 -1.91
CA GLY A 321 8.98 -17.81 -1.18
C GLY A 321 8.79 -19.33 -1.33
N ASN A 322 9.25 -19.94 -2.42
CA ASN A 322 9.25 -21.39 -2.55
C ASN A 322 10.22 -22.07 -1.57
N ILE A 323 11.38 -21.52 -1.35
CA ILE A 323 12.39 -22.00 -0.39
C ILE A 323 11.85 -21.79 1.03
N THR A 324 11.41 -20.58 1.36
CA THR A 324 10.81 -20.25 2.66
C THR A 324 9.66 -21.18 3.01
N ALA A 325 8.80 -21.53 2.04
CA ALA A 325 7.68 -22.42 2.28
C ALA A 325 8.11 -23.84 2.67
N VAL A 326 9.19 -24.36 2.10
CA VAL A 326 9.78 -25.66 2.43
C VAL A 326 10.36 -25.62 3.84
N ASP A 327 11.20 -24.63 4.15
CA ASP A 327 11.84 -24.48 5.45
C ASP A 327 10.81 -24.29 6.58
N ARG A 328 9.78 -23.47 6.35
CA ARG A 328 8.69 -23.26 7.31
C ARG A 328 7.94 -24.57 7.61
N LYS A 329 7.66 -25.41 6.59
CA LYS A 329 7.01 -26.70 6.77
C LYS A 329 7.91 -27.67 7.54
N ARG A 330 9.21 -27.71 7.21
CA ARG A 330 10.20 -28.51 7.93
C ARG A 330 10.23 -28.18 9.42
N LEU A 331 10.11 -26.90 9.77
CA LEU A 331 10.07 -26.39 11.14
C LEU A 331 8.69 -26.49 11.79
N LEU A 332 7.69 -27.11 11.15
CA LEU A 332 6.30 -27.25 11.62
C LEU A 332 5.63 -25.93 12.02
N LEU A 333 6.04 -24.81 11.43
CA LEU A 333 5.50 -23.50 11.72
C LEU A 333 4.23 -23.23 10.89
N PRO A 334 3.11 -22.79 11.51
CA PRO A 334 1.91 -22.39 10.75
C PRO A 334 2.19 -21.20 9.84
N LYS A 335 1.43 -21.12 8.74
CA LYS A 335 1.62 -20.04 7.76
C LYS A 335 1.25 -18.67 8.35
N SER A 336 2.24 -17.78 8.46
CA SER A 336 2.08 -16.37 8.76
C SER A 336 3.34 -15.62 8.30
N HIS A 337 3.25 -14.33 8.03
CA HIS A 337 4.42 -13.53 7.67
C HIS A 337 5.51 -13.52 8.75
N ALA A 338 5.09 -13.55 10.02
CA ALA A 338 6.03 -13.64 11.13
C ALA A 338 6.77 -15.00 11.20
N ASN A 339 6.09 -16.11 10.92
CA ASN A 339 6.71 -17.44 10.89
C ASN A 339 7.54 -17.66 9.63
N ASP A 340 7.11 -17.11 8.50
CA ASP A 340 7.92 -17.10 7.28
C ASP A 340 9.23 -16.33 7.52
N ALA A 341 9.20 -15.19 8.21
CA ALA A 341 10.39 -14.45 8.61
C ALA A 341 11.32 -15.22 9.55
N VAL A 342 10.77 -16.06 10.44
CA VAL A 342 11.57 -16.98 11.28
C VAL A 342 12.26 -18.02 10.41
N ALA A 343 11.56 -18.67 9.48
CA ALA A 343 12.17 -19.62 8.55
C ALA A 343 13.27 -18.95 7.69
N ILE A 344 13.02 -17.72 7.21
CA ILE A 344 14.00 -16.93 6.46
C ILE A 344 15.25 -16.65 7.29
N SER A 345 15.14 -16.38 8.59
CA SER A 345 16.32 -16.12 9.45
C SER A 345 17.22 -17.35 9.62
N LEU A 346 16.71 -18.54 9.29
CA LEU A 346 17.44 -19.81 9.34
C LEU A 346 17.92 -20.27 7.96
N PHE A 347 17.74 -19.45 6.93
CA PHE A 347 18.16 -19.76 5.57
C PHE A 347 19.63 -20.19 5.51
N GLY A 348 19.90 -21.36 4.89
CA GLY A 348 21.23 -21.92 4.78
C GLY A 348 21.77 -22.54 6.09
N LYS A 349 20.95 -22.68 7.14
CA LYS A 349 21.33 -23.35 8.40
C LYS A 349 20.61 -24.68 8.52
N ASP A 350 21.33 -25.67 9.00
CA ASP A 350 20.75 -26.98 9.30
C ASP A 350 20.17 -26.98 10.73
N VAL A 351 18.94 -26.48 10.83
CA VAL A 351 18.17 -26.45 12.08
C VAL A 351 16.88 -27.24 11.86
N SER A 352 16.78 -28.41 12.50
CA SER A 352 15.60 -29.29 12.41
C SER A 352 14.55 -28.98 13.48
N ASP A 353 14.97 -28.45 14.63
CA ASP A 353 14.09 -28.09 15.73
C ASP A 353 14.29 -26.66 16.17
N ILE A 354 13.18 -25.95 16.39
CA ILE A 354 13.20 -24.53 16.76
C ILE A 354 12.26 -24.25 17.93
N ASN A 355 12.80 -23.61 18.96
CA ASN A 355 11.99 -23.09 20.05
C ASN A 355 11.30 -21.78 19.65
N ALA A 356 10.08 -21.88 19.11
CA ALA A 356 9.27 -20.77 18.63
C ALA A 356 8.25 -20.25 19.67
N THR A 357 8.48 -20.44 20.96
CA THR A 357 7.59 -20.00 22.06
C THR A 357 7.47 -18.46 22.16
N CYS A 358 8.26 -17.72 21.40
CA CYS A 358 8.18 -16.26 21.35
C CYS A 358 6.82 -15.78 20.82
N GLN A 359 6.16 -14.92 21.59
CA GLN A 359 4.90 -14.30 21.18
C GLN A 359 5.09 -13.42 19.95
N THR A 360 4.19 -13.55 18.97
CA THR A 360 4.14 -12.68 17.79
C THR A 360 3.55 -11.32 18.18
N LEU A 361 4.26 -10.24 17.88
CA LEU A 361 3.71 -8.89 18.01
C LEU A 361 3.19 -8.42 16.64
N ARG A 362 1.97 -7.96 16.64
CA ARG A 362 1.33 -7.41 15.43
C ARG A 362 1.21 -5.90 15.53
N TYR A 363 1.66 -5.24 14.47
CA TYR A 363 1.62 -3.78 14.35
C TYR A 363 0.82 -3.38 13.13
N LYS A 364 -0.26 -2.63 13.33
CA LYS A 364 -1.09 -2.08 12.25
C LYS A 364 -0.75 -0.61 12.00
N GLN A 365 -0.44 -0.27 10.76
CA GLN A 365 -0.10 1.10 10.39
C GLN A 365 -1.33 1.99 10.35
N VAL A 366 -1.33 3.06 11.12
CA VAL A 366 -2.40 4.05 11.14
C VAL A 366 -1.92 5.44 10.75
N ARG A 367 -2.86 6.33 10.44
CA ARG A 367 -2.56 7.70 10.11
C ARG A 367 -2.38 8.54 11.38
N LYS A 368 -1.24 9.21 11.51
CA LYS A 368 -0.94 10.05 12.67
C LYS A 368 -1.83 11.29 12.82
N SER A 369 -2.29 11.86 11.70
CA SER A 369 -3.10 13.07 11.72
C SER A 369 -4.17 13.06 10.63
N LYS A 370 -5.30 13.66 10.90
CA LYS A 370 -6.42 13.84 9.98
C LYS A 370 -6.54 15.31 9.64
N ARG A 371 -6.55 15.66 8.34
CA ARG A 371 -6.84 17.02 7.90
C ARG A 371 -8.36 17.16 7.68
N SER A 372 -8.93 18.28 8.11
CA SER A 372 -10.32 18.61 7.79
C SER A 372 -10.50 18.89 6.30
N LEU A 373 -11.62 18.47 5.76
CA LEU A 373 -12.04 18.79 4.40
C LEU A 373 -12.77 20.13 4.32
N HIS A 374 -13.27 20.66 5.43
CA HIS A 374 -14.13 21.85 5.47
C HIS A 374 -13.44 23.12 4.95
N GLU A 375 -12.13 23.23 5.13
CA GLU A 375 -11.35 24.36 4.62
C GLU A 375 -11.11 24.29 3.11
N ALA A 376 -11.37 23.16 2.48
CA ALA A 376 -10.97 22.89 1.10
C ALA A 376 -12.14 22.80 0.13
N THR A 377 -13.37 22.75 0.60
CA THR A 377 -14.55 22.53 -0.24
C THR A 377 -15.28 23.86 -0.46
N PRO A 378 -15.19 24.49 -1.65
CA PRO A 378 -16.05 25.62 -1.96
C PRO A 378 -17.49 25.11 -2.04
N ARG A 379 -18.43 25.87 -1.53
CA ARG A 379 -19.86 25.61 -1.74
C ARG A 379 -20.15 25.63 -3.24
N LYS A 380 -20.98 24.71 -3.70
CA LYS A 380 -21.40 24.64 -5.11
C LYS A 380 -21.84 26.03 -5.60
N GLY A 381 -21.18 26.51 -6.67
CA GLY A 381 -21.65 27.67 -7.44
C GLY A 381 -21.20 29.07 -6.97
N ARG A 382 -20.47 29.21 -5.87
CA ARG A 382 -19.95 30.52 -5.43
C ARG A 382 -18.44 30.51 -5.37
N LYS A 383 -17.81 31.38 -6.15
CA LYS A 383 -16.48 31.92 -5.80
C LYS A 383 -16.71 32.78 -4.54
N GLU A 384 -16.62 32.18 -3.37
CA GLU A 384 -16.55 32.98 -2.17
C GLU A 384 -15.27 33.82 -2.26
N PRO A 385 -15.35 35.14 -2.23
CA PRO A 385 -14.19 35.97 -2.02
C PRO A 385 -13.54 35.46 -0.74
N ASN A 386 -12.24 35.55 -0.68
CA ASN A 386 -11.34 35.05 0.33
C ASN A 386 -11.66 35.67 1.71
N VAL A 387 -12.88 35.48 2.19
CA VAL A 387 -13.28 35.85 3.52
C VAL A 387 -12.53 34.90 4.41
N ARG A 388 -11.38 35.43 4.93
CA ARG A 388 -10.65 34.97 6.09
C ARG A 388 -11.04 33.53 6.42
N ALA A 389 -10.41 32.56 5.76
CA ALA A 389 -10.55 31.18 6.17
C ALA A 389 -10.05 31.17 7.62
N ILE A 390 -10.96 31.42 8.57
CA ILE A 390 -10.73 31.15 9.97
C ILE A 390 -10.41 29.68 9.95
N ARG A 391 -9.11 29.36 10.01
CA ARG A 391 -8.64 27.98 10.13
C ARG A 391 -9.50 27.33 11.17
N ASN A 392 -10.30 26.38 10.75
CA ASN A 392 -11.24 25.74 11.64
C ASN A 392 -10.45 25.18 12.81
N LYS A 393 -10.46 25.85 13.95
CA LYS A 393 -9.79 25.43 15.18
C LYS A 393 -10.23 24.02 15.63
N LYS A 394 -11.36 23.53 15.08
CA LYS A 394 -11.90 22.17 15.29
C LYS A 394 -11.08 21.05 14.66
N ASN A 395 -9.97 21.34 14.00
CA ASN A 395 -9.07 20.35 13.44
C ASN A 395 -8.00 19.94 14.45
N THR A 396 -8.42 19.74 15.66
CA THR A 396 -7.55 19.35 16.75
C THR A 396 -7.02 17.94 16.51
N THR A 397 -5.72 17.83 16.37
CA THR A 397 -5.00 16.55 16.38
C THR A 397 -4.85 16.01 17.81
N HIS A 398 -5.16 16.82 18.79
CA HIS A 398 -5.13 16.48 20.22
C HIS A 398 -6.14 17.31 21.01
N VAL A 399 -6.73 16.71 22.03
CA VAL A 399 -7.64 17.34 23.00
C VAL A 399 -7.28 16.81 24.37
N ASN A 400 -7.13 17.68 25.36
CA ASN A 400 -6.79 17.30 26.75
C ASN A 400 -5.63 16.31 26.85
N GLY A 401 -4.58 16.51 26.04
CA GLY A 401 -3.41 15.65 26.00
C GLY A 401 -3.53 14.38 25.16
N PHE A 402 -4.75 13.97 24.75
CA PHE A 402 -4.98 12.82 23.89
C PHE A 402 -4.79 13.16 22.41
N LYS A 403 -4.26 12.21 21.63
CA LYS A 403 -4.06 12.31 20.18
C LYS A 403 -4.88 11.25 19.45
N LEU A 404 -5.14 11.49 18.17
CA LEU A 404 -5.75 10.46 17.31
C LEU A 404 -4.90 9.19 17.35
N TRP A 405 -5.59 8.06 17.50
CA TRP A 405 -5.02 6.72 17.59
C TRP A 405 -4.19 6.46 18.87
N ASP A 406 -4.32 7.30 19.90
CA ASP A 406 -3.87 6.90 21.22
C ASP A 406 -4.63 5.66 21.66
N SER A 407 -3.92 4.71 22.25
CA SER A 407 -4.53 3.57 22.92
C SER A 407 -4.94 4.00 24.32
N VAL A 408 -6.20 3.76 24.63
CA VAL A 408 -6.82 4.14 25.91
C VAL A 408 -7.49 2.95 26.57
N LEU A 409 -7.56 2.98 27.88
CA LEU A 409 -8.41 2.12 28.68
C LEU A 409 -9.74 2.83 28.88
N ALA A 410 -10.83 2.20 28.49
CA ALA A 410 -12.20 2.68 28.67
C ALA A 410 -13.06 1.52 29.15
N ASN A 411 -13.66 1.64 30.32
CA ASN A 411 -14.44 0.58 30.96
C ASN A 411 -13.76 -0.81 30.94
N GLY A 412 -12.49 -0.86 31.34
CA GLY A 412 -11.68 -2.11 31.36
C GLY A 412 -11.21 -2.62 30.00
N GLN A 413 -11.65 -2.02 28.89
CA GLN A 413 -11.28 -2.43 27.54
C GLN A 413 -10.21 -1.53 26.93
N LYS A 414 -9.26 -2.12 26.18
CA LYS A 414 -8.27 -1.42 25.39
C LYS A 414 -8.90 -0.98 24.06
N LEU A 415 -9.07 0.33 23.88
CA LEU A 415 -9.65 0.93 22.68
C LEU A 415 -8.73 2.00 22.09
N PHE A 416 -9.08 2.51 20.90
CA PHE A 416 -8.27 3.50 20.17
C PHE A 416 -9.10 4.73 19.79
N ILE A 417 -8.54 5.91 19.96
CA ILE A 417 -9.21 7.17 19.61
C ILE A 417 -9.17 7.39 18.10
N CYS A 418 -10.31 7.35 17.44
CA CYS A 418 -10.41 7.58 15.98
C CYS A 418 -10.88 9.00 15.60
N GLY A 419 -11.42 9.77 16.53
CA GLY A 419 -11.88 11.13 16.30
C GLY A 419 -12.21 11.87 17.58
N PHE A 420 -12.35 13.21 17.50
CA PHE A 420 -12.75 14.07 18.61
C PHE A 420 -13.99 14.89 18.25
N THR A 421 -14.81 15.16 19.25
CA THR A 421 -15.96 16.07 19.18
C THR A 421 -16.03 16.85 20.49
N GLY A 422 -15.62 18.14 20.46
CA GLY A 422 -15.50 18.93 21.68
C GLY A 422 -14.56 18.30 22.69
N SER A 423 -15.04 18.05 23.91
CA SER A 423 -14.34 17.38 25.00
C SER A 423 -14.51 15.85 24.99
N SER A 424 -15.10 15.28 23.95
CA SER A 424 -15.37 13.86 23.81
C SER A 424 -14.58 13.24 22.65
N ALA A 425 -14.40 11.92 22.69
CA ALA A 425 -13.73 11.14 21.65
C ALA A 425 -14.62 10.01 21.12
N TYR A 426 -14.40 9.62 19.87
CA TYR A 426 -14.92 8.38 19.31
C TYR A 426 -13.87 7.30 19.47
N LEU A 427 -14.27 6.15 19.99
CA LEU A 427 -13.39 5.00 20.19
C LEU A 427 -13.73 3.88 19.24
N VAL A 428 -12.69 3.16 18.84
CA VAL A 428 -12.78 1.94 18.02
C VAL A 428 -11.96 0.82 18.66
N ASP A 429 -12.38 -0.41 18.39
CA ASP A 429 -11.60 -1.61 18.73
C ASP A 429 -10.40 -1.83 17.78
N GLN A 430 -9.71 -2.95 17.91
CA GLN A 430 -8.57 -3.32 17.06
C GLN A 430 -8.96 -3.54 15.59
N ASP A 431 -10.21 -3.88 15.31
CA ASP A 431 -10.74 -4.14 13.97
C ASP A 431 -11.29 -2.86 13.31
N GLY A 432 -11.41 -1.79 14.09
CA GLY A 432 -11.86 -0.48 13.63
C GLY A 432 -13.37 -0.26 13.77
N HIS A 433 -14.07 -1.13 14.50
CA HIS A 433 -15.49 -0.95 14.80
C HIS A 433 -15.68 0.05 15.93
N TYR A 434 -16.70 0.90 15.80
CA TYR A 434 -17.04 1.86 16.84
C TYR A 434 -17.59 1.17 18.09
N VAL A 435 -17.06 1.56 19.24
CA VAL A 435 -17.54 1.09 20.56
C VAL A 435 -18.27 2.22 21.25
N SER A 436 -19.51 1.95 21.69
CA SER A 436 -20.34 2.89 22.48
C SER A 436 -20.03 2.76 23.98
N PRO A 437 -20.20 3.82 24.78
CA PRO A 437 -20.17 3.70 26.23
C PRO A 437 -21.26 2.75 26.72
N PRO A 438 -21.03 2.01 27.81
CA PRO A 438 -22.01 1.10 28.37
C PRO A 438 -23.35 1.78 28.63
N GLY A 439 -24.45 1.14 28.19
CA GLY A 439 -25.82 1.66 28.39
C GLY A 439 -26.18 2.91 27.59
N LYS A 440 -25.34 3.31 26.60
CA LYS A 440 -25.59 4.48 25.76
C LYS A 440 -25.75 4.10 24.28
N THR A 441 -26.66 4.79 23.61
CA THR A 441 -26.90 4.66 22.16
C THR A 441 -25.92 5.48 21.32
N TYR A 442 -25.33 6.52 21.90
CA TYR A 442 -24.34 7.36 21.24
C TYR A 442 -22.92 6.81 21.37
N LYS A 443 -22.03 7.22 20.45
CA LYS A 443 -20.66 6.68 20.28
C LYS A 443 -19.57 7.58 20.89
N GLN A 444 -19.96 8.68 21.55
CA GLN A 444 -19.01 9.63 22.14
C GLN A 444 -18.66 9.22 23.57
N TRP A 445 -17.36 9.19 23.87
CA TRP A 445 -16.81 8.96 25.18
C TRP A 445 -16.24 10.26 25.75
N THR A 446 -16.56 10.59 26.98
CA THR A 446 -15.98 11.74 27.67
C THR A 446 -14.50 11.48 27.93
N LEU A 447 -13.62 12.42 27.55
CA LEU A 447 -12.17 12.25 27.65
C LEU A 447 -11.67 12.09 29.09
N SER A 448 -12.35 12.68 30.10
CA SER A 448 -12.02 12.53 31.52
C SER A 448 -12.13 11.09 32.02
N ASN A 449 -12.97 10.26 31.39
CA ASN A 449 -13.18 8.87 31.76
C ASN A 449 -12.23 7.90 31.05
N LEU A 450 -11.23 8.42 30.34
CA LEU A 450 -10.27 7.63 29.59
C LEU A 450 -8.89 7.70 30.21
N SER A 451 -8.27 6.54 30.42
CA SER A 451 -6.87 6.44 30.81
C SER A 451 -6.00 6.11 29.60
N ARG A 452 -4.99 6.94 29.31
CA ARG A 452 -4.10 6.70 28.19
C ARG A 452 -3.10 5.58 28.50
N LEU A 453 -3.17 4.51 27.74
CA LEU A 453 -2.22 3.40 27.80
C LEU A 453 -0.94 3.71 26.99
N HIS A 454 -1.11 4.09 25.71
CA HIS A 454 0.02 4.40 24.83
C HIS A 454 -0.31 5.55 23.89
N PRO A 455 0.58 6.54 23.73
CA PRO A 455 0.44 7.56 22.70
C PRO A 455 0.75 7.00 21.32
N ASN A 456 0.05 7.49 20.31
CA ASN A 456 0.21 7.05 18.93
C ASN A 456 1.59 7.38 18.33
N GLY A 457 2.24 6.33 17.80
CA GLY A 457 3.49 6.42 17.01
C GLY A 457 3.34 6.09 15.52
N ASN A 458 2.16 6.16 14.94
CA ASN A 458 1.74 5.67 13.61
C ASN A 458 1.51 4.16 13.51
N TRP A 459 1.74 3.43 14.57
CA TRP A 459 1.54 2.00 14.65
C TRP A 459 0.68 1.67 15.86
N LEU A 460 -0.33 0.86 15.66
CA LEU A 460 -1.08 0.24 16.73
C LEU A 460 -0.49 -1.14 16.98
N MET A 461 -0.29 -1.49 18.22
CA MET A 461 0.00 -2.86 18.64
C MET A 461 -1.34 -3.54 18.91
N VAL A 462 -1.72 -4.48 18.06
CA VAL A 462 -2.97 -5.24 18.10
C VAL A 462 -2.79 -6.62 18.69
#